data_a15007373df13dfcd52aad6e52e4a81d
#
_entry.id   a15007373df13dfcd52aad6e52e4a81d
#
_cell.length_a   1.000
_cell.length_b   1.000
_cell.length_c   1.000
_cell.angle_alpha   90.00
_cell.angle_beta   90.00
_cell.angle_gamma   90.00
#
_symmetry.space_group_name_H-M   'P 1'
#
loop_
_entity.id
_entity.type
_entity.pdbx_description
1 polymer ?
#
loop_
_entity_poly.entity_id
_entity_poly.type
_entity_poly.pdbx_seq_one_letter_code
_entity_poly.pdbx_strand_id
1 'polypeptide(L)'
;MVLFLPALAYILFARCDKRLKRFLAAYTVLFLFLYFCPVTAKIIMDYCIGEEVYWRMLWLLPIPFVIAFAGTLLFRHFRKKAAQILCLTALVLVIAFTGRSMYFGEDSRYTLASNWNKIPTEMYSVCQIILEDGDPSAVKKAVVPEEMVSYVRQYTAQIELVFGRRGNLGKRAQRVYEEMTSPDPDLEALTVNARKLSVDYLVYVYTEERYQKLLELGWEEIAAVGNYRVYRDARTG
;
A
#
# COMPACT_ATOMS: atom_id res chain seq x y z
N MET A 1 8.98 -5.69 -16.32
CA MET A 1 10.11 -6.62 -16.57
C MET A 1 10.25 -7.09 -18.02
N VAL A 2 9.17 -7.21 -18.79
CA VAL A 2 9.20 -7.75 -20.16
C VAL A 2 10.22 -7.03 -21.06
N LEU A 3 10.29 -5.71 -21.03
CA LEU A 3 11.22 -4.92 -21.85
C LEU A 3 12.65 -4.85 -21.32
N PHE A 4 12.89 -5.18 -20.07
CA PHE A 4 14.20 -5.06 -19.42
C PHE A 4 15.23 -6.04 -20.01
N LEU A 5 14.88 -7.32 -20.12
CA LEU A 5 15.79 -8.34 -20.63
C LEU A 5 16.17 -8.11 -22.10
N PRO A 6 15.22 -7.84 -23.03
CA PRO A 6 15.57 -7.50 -24.40
C PRO A 6 16.42 -6.22 -24.50
N ALA A 7 16.12 -5.19 -23.68
CA ALA A 7 16.90 -3.96 -23.66
C ALA A 7 18.34 -4.21 -23.17
N LEU A 8 18.52 -4.99 -22.12
CA LEU A 8 19.83 -5.38 -21.61
C LEU A 8 20.61 -6.19 -22.65
N ALA A 9 19.97 -7.20 -23.26
CA ALA A 9 20.57 -7.99 -24.33
C ALA A 9 21.02 -7.08 -25.49
N TYR A 10 20.15 -6.18 -25.94
CA TYR A 10 20.51 -5.23 -26.99
C TYR A 10 21.74 -4.38 -26.62
N ILE A 11 21.82 -3.83 -25.40
CA ILE A 11 22.99 -3.06 -24.93
C ILE A 11 24.25 -3.92 -24.98
N LEU A 12 24.19 -5.18 -24.59
CA LEU A 12 25.34 -6.09 -24.60
C LEU A 12 25.91 -6.32 -26.01
N PHE A 13 25.05 -6.35 -27.04
CA PHE A 13 25.47 -6.54 -28.44
C PHE A 13 25.71 -5.20 -29.16
N ALA A 14 25.13 -4.08 -28.72
CA ALA A 14 25.30 -2.78 -29.37
C ALA A 14 26.74 -2.26 -29.26
N ARG A 15 27.14 -1.39 -30.18
CA ARG A 15 28.44 -0.68 -30.14
C ARG A 15 28.33 0.51 -29.17
N CYS A 16 28.64 0.30 -27.89
CA CYS A 16 28.71 1.34 -26.87
C CYS A 16 29.90 1.10 -25.92
N ASP A 17 30.10 2.00 -24.95
CA ASP A 17 31.21 1.93 -24.01
C ASP A 17 31.29 0.56 -23.29
N LYS A 18 32.45 -0.08 -23.39
CA LYS A 18 32.72 -1.38 -22.77
C LYS A 18 32.65 -1.34 -21.25
N ARG A 19 32.94 -0.20 -20.60
CA ARG A 19 32.88 -0.04 -19.15
C ARG A 19 31.42 -0.07 -18.70
N LEU A 20 30.55 0.68 -19.40
CA LEU A 20 29.12 0.74 -19.08
C LEU A 20 28.44 -0.63 -19.26
N LYS A 21 28.76 -1.35 -20.37
CA LYS A 21 28.27 -2.71 -20.59
C LYS A 21 28.63 -3.66 -19.45
N ARG A 22 29.93 -3.67 -19.10
CA ARG A 22 30.43 -4.55 -18.02
C ARG A 22 29.76 -4.21 -16.69
N PHE A 23 29.63 -2.93 -16.39
CA PHE A 23 28.97 -2.49 -15.16
C PHE A 23 27.50 -2.92 -15.10
N LEU A 24 26.71 -2.64 -16.13
CA LEU A 24 25.29 -3.03 -16.18
C LEU A 24 25.09 -4.54 -16.14
N ALA A 25 25.90 -5.29 -16.90
CA ALA A 25 25.84 -6.75 -16.90
C ALA A 25 26.24 -7.33 -15.54
N ALA A 26 27.38 -6.91 -14.99
CA ALA A 26 27.86 -7.41 -13.71
C ALA A 26 26.90 -7.07 -12.58
N TYR A 27 26.38 -5.85 -12.55
CA TYR A 27 25.38 -5.42 -11.56
C TYR A 27 24.11 -6.29 -11.65
N THR A 28 23.57 -6.46 -12.85
CA THR A 28 22.35 -7.25 -13.05
C THR A 28 22.54 -8.71 -12.67
N VAL A 29 23.64 -9.33 -13.12
CA VAL A 29 23.93 -10.73 -12.81
C VAL A 29 24.15 -10.93 -11.31
N LEU A 30 24.97 -10.09 -10.70
CA LEU A 30 25.23 -10.14 -9.25
C LEU A 30 23.94 -9.95 -8.45
N PHE A 31 23.12 -8.94 -8.82
CA PHE A 31 21.87 -8.69 -8.14
C PHE A 31 20.89 -9.87 -8.27
N LEU A 32 20.69 -10.41 -9.49
CA LEU A 32 19.82 -11.56 -9.69
C LEU A 32 20.34 -12.80 -8.96
N PHE A 33 21.66 -13.02 -8.96
CA PHE A 33 22.27 -14.10 -8.20
C PHE A 33 21.95 -13.97 -6.71
N LEU A 34 22.15 -12.80 -6.11
CA LEU A 34 21.82 -12.54 -4.70
C LEU A 34 20.32 -12.66 -4.44
N TYR A 35 19.49 -12.19 -5.34
CA TYR A 35 18.02 -12.25 -5.22
C TYR A 35 17.50 -13.68 -5.22
N PHE A 36 18.02 -14.54 -6.08
CA PHE A 36 17.57 -15.93 -6.19
C PHE A 36 18.36 -16.90 -5.27
N CYS A 37 19.42 -16.46 -4.64
CA CYS A 37 20.18 -17.28 -3.70
C CYS A 37 19.36 -17.50 -2.42
N PRO A 38 19.04 -18.77 -2.04
CA PRO A 38 18.19 -19.03 -0.88
C PRO A 38 18.73 -18.50 0.44
N VAL A 39 20.06 -18.48 0.58
CA VAL A 39 20.73 -18.02 1.82
C VAL A 39 20.56 -16.50 1.98
N THR A 40 20.88 -15.72 0.94
CA THR A 40 20.75 -14.26 0.99
C THR A 40 19.27 -13.84 1.04
N ALA A 41 18.39 -14.52 0.31
CA ALA A 41 16.96 -14.30 0.36
C ALA A 41 16.42 -14.46 1.79
N LYS A 42 16.77 -15.57 2.45
CA LYS A 42 16.35 -15.84 3.83
C LYS A 42 16.87 -14.78 4.80
N ILE A 43 18.15 -14.41 4.72
CA ILE A 43 18.72 -13.36 5.59
C ILE A 43 17.96 -12.03 5.40
N ILE A 44 17.68 -11.64 4.15
CA ILE A 44 16.98 -10.39 3.86
C ILE A 44 15.53 -10.44 4.35
N MET A 45 14.83 -11.55 4.16
CA MET A 45 13.45 -11.73 4.62
C MET A 45 13.35 -11.73 6.14
N ASP A 46 14.26 -12.42 6.83
CA ASP A 46 14.19 -12.58 8.28
C ASP A 46 14.63 -11.31 9.03
N TYR A 47 15.61 -10.55 8.50
CA TYR A 47 16.26 -9.45 9.24
C TYR A 47 16.03 -8.05 8.67
N CYS A 48 15.60 -7.93 7.39
CA CYS A 48 15.55 -6.61 6.75
C CYS A 48 14.14 -6.17 6.38
N ILE A 49 13.41 -6.91 5.52
CA ILE A 49 12.18 -6.40 4.89
C ILE A 49 10.97 -7.31 5.00
N GLY A 50 11.11 -8.51 5.55
CA GLY A 50 10.04 -9.52 5.62
C GLY A 50 9.71 -10.18 4.28
N GLU A 51 9.12 -11.36 4.34
CA GLU A 51 8.82 -12.21 3.19
C GLU A 51 7.83 -11.54 2.21
N GLU A 52 6.80 -10.91 2.74
CA GLU A 52 5.69 -10.33 1.95
C GLU A 52 6.12 -9.20 1.00
N VAL A 53 7.19 -8.51 1.35
CA VAL A 53 7.69 -7.36 0.58
C VAL A 53 9.02 -7.63 -0.13
N TYR A 54 9.53 -8.86 -0.05
CA TYR A 54 10.81 -9.25 -0.65
C TYR A 54 10.87 -8.96 -2.15
N TRP A 55 9.76 -9.13 -2.87
CA TRP A 55 9.65 -8.80 -4.29
C TRP A 55 10.04 -7.35 -4.63
N ARG A 56 9.94 -6.42 -3.66
CA ARG A 56 10.33 -5.01 -3.84
C ARG A 56 11.83 -4.82 -4.07
N MET A 57 12.64 -5.82 -3.71
CA MET A 57 14.06 -5.81 -4.04
C MET A 57 14.31 -5.67 -5.55
N LEU A 58 13.39 -6.15 -6.40
CA LEU A 58 13.46 -5.97 -7.85
C LEU A 58 13.42 -4.49 -8.30
N TRP A 59 12.98 -3.58 -7.45
CA TRP A 59 13.05 -2.13 -7.73
C TRP A 59 14.47 -1.57 -7.73
N LEU A 60 15.43 -2.29 -7.13
CA LEU A 60 16.85 -1.93 -7.17
C LEU A 60 17.45 -2.17 -8.56
N LEU A 61 16.82 -2.97 -9.42
CA LEU A 61 17.25 -3.10 -10.80
C LEU A 61 17.05 -1.77 -11.54
N PRO A 62 18.05 -1.31 -12.31
CA PRO A 62 17.98 -0.03 -13.02
C PRO A 62 17.10 -0.15 -14.29
N ILE A 63 15.88 -0.69 -14.16
CA ILE A 63 14.99 -1.03 -15.27
C ILE A 63 14.72 0.20 -16.18
N PRO A 64 14.28 1.36 -15.66
CA PRO A 64 14.00 2.51 -16.51
C PRO A 64 15.24 3.01 -17.24
N PHE A 65 16.40 3.01 -16.58
CA PHE A 65 17.66 3.46 -17.16
C PHE A 65 18.14 2.54 -18.29
N VAL A 66 18.03 1.23 -18.11
CA VAL A 66 18.40 0.23 -19.12
C VAL A 66 17.50 0.38 -20.35
N ILE A 67 16.20 0.50 -20.17
CA ILE A 67 15.24 0.67 -21.27
C ILE A 67 15.49 2.00 -22.02
N ALA A 68 15.64 3.10 -21.29
CA ALA A 68 15.89 4.42 -21.89
C ALA A 68 17.23 4.45 -22.63
N PHE A 69 18.27 3.83 -22.08
CA PHE A 69 19.58 3.77 -22.71
C PHE A 69 19.55 2.90 -23.98
N ALA A 70 18.91 1.73 -23.94
CA ALA A 70 18.71 0.90 -25.10
C ALA A 70 17.93 1.64 -26.22
N GLY A 71 16.84 2.32 -25.85
CA GLY A 71 16.07 3.15 -26.76
C GLY A 71 16.90 4.28 -27.41
N THR A 72 17.75 4.92 -26.61
CA THR A 72 18.68 5.97 -27.12
C THR A 72 19.70 5.40 -28.11
N LEU A 73 20.28 4.24 -27.80
CA LEU A 73 21.22 3.59 -28.72
C LEU A 73 20.52 3.18 -30.03
N LEU A 74 19.32 2.66 -29.93
CA LEU A 74 18.52 2.27 -31.09
C LEU A 74 18.14 3.49 -31.92
N PHE A 75 17.70 4.58 -31.31
CA PHE A 75 17.41 5.84 -31.99
C PHE A 75 18.65 6.38 -32.73
N ARG A 76 19.81 6.39 -32.09
CA ARG A 76 21.08 6.87 -32.68
C ARG A 76 21.63 5.97 -33.79
N HIS A 77 21.17 4.74 -33.89
CA HIS A 77 21.55 3.82 -34.95
C HIS A 77 21.08 4.33 -36.33
N PHE A 78 19.92 5.00 -36.38
CA PHE A 78 19.36 5.54 -37.62
C PHE A 78 19.92 6.93 -37.93
N ARG A 79 20.37 7.15 -39.18
CA ARG A 79 20.91 8.42 -39.64
C ARG A 79 19.85 9.35 -40.24
N LYS A 80 18.79 8.80 -40.84
CA LYS A 80 17.72 9.56 -41.49
C LYS A 80 16.69 10.03 -40.46
N LYS A 81 16.30 11.32 -40.46
CA LYS A 81 15.31 11.90 -39.54
C LYS A 81 13.97 11.12 -39.56
N ALA A 82 13.47 10.74 -40.74
CA ALA A 82 12.25 9.96 -40.87
C ALA A 82 12.34 8.59 -40.13
N ALA A 83 13.48 7.90 -40.25
CA ALA A 83 13.70 6.62 -39.54
C ALA A 83 13.84 6.83 -38.02
N GLN A 84 14.40 7.95 -37.58
CA GLN A 84 14.45 8.29 -36.15
C GLN A 84 13.06 8.56 -35.57
N ILE A 85 12.22 9.31 -36.31
CA ILE A 85 10.84 9.55 -35.92
C ILE A 85 10.06 8.23 -35.84
N LEU A 86 10.17 7.39 -36.87
CA LEU A 86 9.51 6.08 -36.88
C LEU A 86 9.96 5.21 -35.72
N CYS A 87 11.27 5.18 -35.41
CA CYS A 87 11.82 4.45 -34.28
C CYS A 87 11.24 4.96 -32.95
N LEU A 88 11.19 6.30 -32.76
CA LEU A 88 10.62 6.89 -31.55
C LEU A 88 9.14 6.55 -31.41
N THR A 89 8.36 6.69 -32.49
CA THR A 89 6.94 6.31 -32.48
C THR A 89 6.76 4.84 -32.14
N ALA A 90 7.55 3.95 -32.74
CA ALA A 90 7.50 2.53 -32.43
C ALA A 90 7.84 2.23 -30.98
N LEU A 91 8.86 2.89 -30.39
CA LEU A 91 9.21 2.74 -28.98
C LEU A 91 8.08 3.21 -28.07
N VAL A 92 7.46 4.35 -28.36
CA VAL A 92 6.31 4.87 -27.62
C VAL A 92 5.14 3.88 -27.67
N LEU A 93 4.83 3.36 -28.86
CA LEU A 93 3.76 2.36 -29.00
C LEU A 93 4.08 1.08 -28.24
N VAL A 94 5.30 0.57 -28.33
CA VAL A 94 5.72 -0.64 -27.57
C VAL A 94 5.56 -0.41 -26.07
N ILE A 95 5.98 0.76 -25.54
CA ILE A 95 5.83 1.10 -24.12
C ILE A 95 4.34 1.20 -23.76
N ALA A 96 3.53 1.84 -24.60
CA ALA A 96 2.10 2.01 -24.37
C ALA A 96 1.36 0.65 -24.35
N PHE A 97 1.69 -0.26 -25.28
CA PHE A 97 1.07 -1.60 -25.35
C PHE A 97 1.58 -2.58 -24.29
N THR A 98 2.85 -2.47 -23.88
CA THR A 98 3.43 -3.35 -22.85
C THR A 98 3.24 -2.79 -21.44
N GLY A 99 3.03 -1.49 -21.30
CA GLY A 99 2.64 -0.83 -20.05
C GLY A 99 1.17 -1.10 -19.77
N ARG A 100 0.88 -1.79 -18.65
CA ARG A 100 -0.51 -1.92 -18.20
C ARG A 100 -1.04 -0.52 -17.85
N SER A 101 -1.99 -0.03 -18.63
CA SER A 101 -2.58 1.27 -18.35
C SER A 101 -3.36 1.21 -17.03
N MET A 102 -2.95 2.00 -16.06
CA MET A 102 -3.68 2.15 -14.81
C MET A 102 -4.97 2.97 -14.98
N TYR A 103 -5.09 3.68 -16.12
CA TYR A 103 -6.16 4.65 -16.36
C TYR A 103 -7.27 4.14 -17.29
N PHE A 104 -6.97 3.16 -18.14
CA PHE A 104 -7.89 2.66 -19.16
C PHE A 104 -7.94 1.13 -19.08
N GLY A 105 -9.00 0.57 -18.52
CA GLY A 105 -9.24 -0.86 -18.46
C GLY A 105 -10.38 -1.17 -17.49
N GLU A 106 -11.05 -2.29 -17.67
CA GLU A 106 -12.14 -2.75 -16.80
C GLU A 106 -11.68 -2.96 -15.36
N ASP A 107 -10.39 -3.28 -15.14
CA ASP A 107 -9.75 -3.39 -13.83
C ASP A 107 -9.21 -2.05 -13.31
N SER A 108 -9.49 -0.94 -13.98
CA SER A 108 -9.03 0.37 -13.55
C SER A 108 -9.73 0.77 -12.25
N ARG A 109 -9.02 0.70 -11.15
CA ARG A 109 -9.47 1.20 -9.83
C ARG A 109 -9.22 2.69 -9.66
N TYR A 110 -9.04 3.41 -10.76
CA TYR A 110 -8.83 4.84 -10.70
C TYR A 110 -10.17 5.54 -10.53
N THR A 111 -10.43 6.06 -9.35
CA THR A 111 -11.53 6.96 -9.05
C THR A 111 -10.99 8.37 -8.83
N LEU A 112 -11.69 9.38 -9.36
CA LEU A 112 -11.37 10.76 -9.03
C LEU A 112 -11.61 10.97 -7.54
N ALA A 113 -10.58 11.42 -6.83
CA ALA A 113 -10.72 11.70 -5.41
C ALA A 113 -11.69 12.85 -5.19
N SER A 114 -12.66 12.65 -4.30
CA SER A 114 -13.66 13.66 -3.93
C SER A 114 -13.10 14.73 -2.97
N ASN A 115 -11.91 14.50 -2.41
CA ASN A 115 -11.26 15.38 -1.45
C ASN A 115 -9.76 15.51 -1.74
N TRP A 116 -9.16 16.58 -1.19
CA TRP A 116 -7.73 16.88 -1.37
C TRP A 116 -6.81 15.76 -0.86
N ASN A 117 -7.22 15.07 0.21
CA ASN A 117 -6.44 14.00 0.84
C ASN A 117 -6.50 12.68 0.07
N LYS A 118 -7.32 12.58 -1.00
CA LYS A 118 -7.50 11.37 -1.82
C LYS A 118 -7.94 10.15 -0.99
N ILE A 119 -8.82 10.39 -0.03
CA ILE A 119 -9.37 9.39 0.88
C ILE A 119 -10.83 9.11 0.45
N PRO A 120 -11.31 7.86 0.51
CA PRO A 120 -12.71 7.55 0.28
C PRO A 120 -13.63 8.40 1.17
N THR A 121 -14.75 8.88 0.61
CA THR A 121 -15.64 9.83 1.31
C THR A 121 -16.15 9.28 2.64
N GLU A 122 -16.51 8.02 2.70
CA GLU A 122 -16.96 7.38 3.94
C GLU A 122 -15.90 7.42 5.03
N MET A 123 -14.64 7.10 4.69
CA MET A 123 -13.52 7.11 5.64
C MET A 123 -13.16 8.53 6.09
N TYR A 124 -13.26 9.50 5.18
CA TYR A 124 -13.13 10.90 5.51
C TYR A 124 -14.19 11.33 6.52
N SER A 125 -15.47 10.98 6.28
CA SER A 125 -16.57 11.32 7.18
C SER A 125 -16.42 10.68 8.56
N VAL A 126 -16.00 9.43 8.64
CA VAL A 126 -15.71 8.75 9.91
C VAL A 126 -14.63 9.50 10.69
N CYS A 127 -13.53 9.90 10.03
CA CYS A 127 -12.48 10.67 10.70
C CYS A 127 -12.98 12.02 11.22
N GLN A 128 -13.80 12.74 10.44
CA GLN A 128 -14.39 14.01 10.85
C GLN A 128 -15.28 13.84 12.08
N ILE A 129 -16.17 12.85 12.08
CA ILE A 129 -17.07 12.56 13.20
C ILE A 129 -16.26 12.30 14.48
N ILE A 130 -15.22 11.47 14.41
CA ILE A 130 -14.35 11.22 15.57
C ILE A 130 -13.64 12.49 16.03
N LEU A 131 -13.16 13.34 15.13
CA LEU A 131 -12.44 14.57 15.49
C LEU A 131 -13.34 15.64 16.07
N GLU A 132 -14.58 15.72 15.62
CA GLU A 132 -15.56 16.72 16.07
C GLU A 132 -16.25 16.31 17.39
N ASP A 133 -16.24 15.03 17.77
CA ASP A 133 -16.81 14.56 19.02
C ASP A 133 -15.92 14.92 20.21
N GLY A 134 -16.44 15.69 21.15
CA GLY A 134 -15.72 16.17 22.35
C GLY A 134 -14.68 17.26 22.04
N ASP A 135 -13.53 17.24 22.72
CA ASP A 135 -12.47 18.25 22.54
C ASP A 135 -11.74 18.06 21.20
N PRO A 136 -11.81 19.03 20.27
CA PRO A 136 -11.13 18.93 18.97
C PRO A 136 -9.60 18.92 19.05
N SER A 137 -9.01 19.36 20.16
CA SER A 137 -7.55 19.39 20.37
C SER A 137 -7.00 18.10 20.97
N ALA A 138 -7.86 17.27 21.54
CA ALA A 138 -7.45 16.02 22.18
C ALA A 138 -7.05 14.94 21.15
N VAL A 139 -6.01 14.18 21.50
CA VAL A 139 -5.69 12.95 20.78
C VAL A 139 -6.71 11.88 21.17
N LYS A 140 -7.37 11.31 20.18
CA LYS A 140 -8.45 10.34 20.35
C LYS A 140 -7.97 8.95 19.97
N LYS A 141 -8.23 7.97 20.79
CA LYS A 141 -7.78 6.61 20.54
C LYS A 141 -8.89 5.76 19.93
N ALA A 142 -8.63 5.19 18.76
CA ALA A 142 -9.65 4.48 18.00
C ALA A 142 -9.20 3.08 17.56
N VAL A 143 -10.19 2.20 17.44
CA VAL A 143 -10.10 0.93 16.73
C VAL A 143 -10.96 1.03 15.48
N VAL A 144 -10.37 0.76 14.32
CA VAL A 144 -11.07 0.85 13.02
C VAL A 144 -10.81 -0.44 12.23
N PRO A 145 -11.66 -0.81 11.27
CA PRO A 145 -11.42 -1.91 10.35
C PRO A 145 -10.07 -1.79 9.63
N GLU A 146 -9.44 -2.92 9.29
CA GLU A 146 -8.09 -2.93 8.68
C GLU A 146 -7.99 -2.10 7.41
N GLU A 147 -9.03 -2.12 6.58
CA GLU A 147 -9.10 -1.34 5.36
C GLU A 147 -9.07 0.18 5.59
N MET A 148 -9.51 0.66 6.75
CA MET A 148 -9.51 2.08 7.11
C MET A 148 -8.18 2.57 7.69
N VAL A 149 -7.38 1.68 8.27
CA VAL A 149 -6.15 2.02 9.02
C VAL A 149 -5.22 2.95 8.24
N SER A 150 -4.96 2.63 6.97
CA SER A 150 -4.07 3.44 6.13
C SER A 150 -4.63 4.83 5.83
N TYR A 151 -5.95 4.93 5.66
CA TYR A 151 -6.62 6.20 5.37
C TYR A 151 -6.69 7.12 6.59
N VAL A 152 -7.01 6.59 7.77
CA VAL A 152 -6.98 7.35 9.01
C VAL A 152 -5.61 7.94 9.27
N ARG A 153 -4.54 7.13 9.11
CA ARG A 153 -3.16 7.59 9.28
C ARG A 153 -2.71 8.62 8.23
N GLN A 154 -3.25 8.51 7.02
CA GLN A 154 -3.00 9.50 5.96
C GLN A 154 -3.68 10.83 6.26
N TYR A 155 -4.84 10.77 6.90
CA TYR A 155 -5.67 11.93 7.15
C TYR A 155 -5.17 12.77 8.32
N THR A 156 -4.93 12.14 9.49
CA THR A 156 -4.58 12.86 10.72
C THR A 156 -3.74 12.03 11.69
N ALA A 157 -2.90 12.72 12.45
CA ALA A 157 -2.18 12.15 13.58
C ALA A 157 -2.96 12.26 14.92
N GLN A 158 -4.09 12.98 14.95
CA GLN A 158 -4.91 13.16 16.16
C GLN A 158 -5.76 11.94 16.51
N ILE A 159 -5.91 11.00 15.55
CA ILE A 159 -6.54 9.70 15.81
C ILE A 159 -5.44 8.65 15.96
N GLU A 160 -5.17 8.25 17.20
CA GLU A 160 -4.23 7.17 17.51
C GLU A 160 -4.92 5.83 17.33
N LEU A 161 -4.37 4.98 16.45
CA LEU A 161 -4.89 3.65 16.20
C LEU A 161 -4.18 2.60 17.07
N VAL A 162 -4.96 1.68 17.64
CA VAL A 162 -4.47 0.57 18.47
C VAL A 162 -3.53 -0.35 17.69
N PHE A 163 -3.80 -0.53 16.40
CA PHE A 163 -2.95 -1.33 15.51
C PHE A 163 -2.73 -0.63 14.17
N GLY A 164 -1.65 -1.03 13.49
CA GLY A 164 -1.31 -0.57 12.16
C GLY A 164 -1.57 -1.66 11.13
N ARG A 165 -1.21 -1.34 9.88
CA ARG A 165 -1.18 -2.33 8.82
C ARG A 165 0.02 -3.26 9.06
N ARG A 166 -0.18 -4.35 9.78
CA ARG A 166 0.83 -5.35 10.16
C ARG A 166 2.01 -4.76 10.97
N GLY A 167 2.27 -5.29 12.10
CA GLY A 167 3.37 -4.88 12.95
C GLY A 167 3.48 -5.77 14.17
N ASN A 168 4.59 -5.60 14.90
CA ASN A 168 4.78 -6.29 16.15
C ASN A 168 3.89 -5.62 17.21
N LEU A 169 2.70 -6.14 17.37
CA LEU A 169 1.68 -5.62 18.29
C LEU A 169 1.93 -6.19 19.69
N GLY A 170 1.71 -5.38 20.70
CA GLY A 170 1.62 -5.92 22.09
C GLY A 170 0.46 -6.90 22.20
N LYS A 171 0.54 -7.85 23.14
CA LYS A 171 -0.44 -8.97 23.30
C LYS A 171 -1.92 -8.54 23.29
N ARG A 172 -2.24 -7.37 23.86
CA ARG A 172 -3.63 -6.87 23.90
C ARG A 172 -4.06 -6.27 22.56
N ALA A 173 -3.18 -5.49 21.93
CA ALA A 173 -3.45 -4.93 20.60
C ALA A 173 -3.57 -6.06 19.56
N GLN A 174 -2.79 -7.12 19.69
CA GLN A 174 -2.87 -8.30 18.85
C GLN A 174 -4.26 -8.98 18.98
N ARG A 175 -4.79 -9.14 20.20
CA ARG A 175 -6.14 -9.69 20.40
C ARG A 175 -7.22 -8.80 19.79
N VAL A 176 -7.11 -7.46 19.97
CA VAL A 176 -8.04 -6.52 19.33
C VAL A 176 -8.00 -6.66 17.81
N TYR A 177 -6.81 -6.79 17.22
CA TYR A 177 -6.66 -7.02 15.79
C TYR A 177 -7.27 -8.34 15.32
N GLU A 178 -7.03 -9.43 16.05
CA GLU A 178 -7.57 -10.75 15.75
C GLU A 178 -9.11 -10.74 15.73
N GLU A 179 -9.74 -10.12 16.74
CA GLU A 179 -11.20 -9.99 16.80
C GLU A 179 -11.75 -9.05 15.70
N MET A 180 -11.06 -7.96 15.38
CA MET A 180 -11.48 -7.05 14.32
C MET A 180 -11.40 -7.67 12.91
N THR A 181 -10.55 -8.68 12.73
CA THR A 181 -10.36 -9.37 11.43
C THR A 181 -11.03 -10.74 11.38
N SER A 182 -11.57 -11.21 12.49
CA SER A 182 -12.31 -12.50 12.57
C SER A 182 -13.65 -12.42 11.82
N PRO A 183 -14.03 -13.43 11.06
CA PRO A 183 -15.37 -13.53 10.51
C PRO A 183 -16.44 -13.70 11.61
N ASP A 184 -16.08 -14.33 12.73
CA ASP A 184 -16.91 -14.53 13.93
C ASP A 184 -16.18 -13.96 15.16
N PRO A 185 -16.30 -12.63 15.41
CA PRO A 185 -15.58 -11.96 16.46
C PRO A 185 -16.21 -12.14 17.84
N ASP A 186 -15.38 -12.36 18.85
CA ASP A 186 -15.81 -12.22 20.25
C ASP A 186 -15.84 -10.73 20.65
N LEU A 187 -17.02 -10.12 20.55
CA LEU A 187 -17.22 -8.69 20.87
C LEU A 187 -17.02 -8.38 22.36
N GLU A 188 -17.16 -9.34 23.26
CA GLU A 188 -16.87 -9.16 24.68
C GLU A 188 -15.36 -9.09 24.92
N ALA A 189 -14.61 -10.01 24.32
CA ALA A 189 -13.15 -10.00 24.36
C ALA A 189 -12.58 -8.73 23.68
N LEU A 190 -13.13 -8.34 22.52
CA LEU A 190 -12.79 -7.11 21.83
C LEU A 190 -12.98 -5.90 22.75
N THR A 191 -14.17 -5.73 23.34
CA THR A 191 -14.51 -4.60 24.23
C THR A 191 -13.60 -4.56 25.45
N VAL A 192 -13.38 -5.68 26.12
CA VAL A 192 -12.50 -5.76 27.31
C VAL A 192 -11.06 -5.34 26.97
N ASN A 193 -10.52 -5.82 25.84
CA ASN A 193 -9.15 -5.50 25.45
C ASN A 193 -9.03 -4.05 24.93
N ALA A 194 -10.01 -3.54 24.17
CA ALA A 194 -10.07 -2.14 23.74
C ALA A 194 -10.07 -1.18 24.94
N ARG A 195 -10.89 -1.45 25.92
CA ARG A 195 -10.96 -0.64 27.16
C ARG A 195 -9.68 -0.68 27.98
N LYS A 196 -8.99 -1.83 28.07
CA LYS A 196 -7.67 -1.92 28.72
C LYS A 196 -6.58 -1.15 27.98
N LEU A 197 -6.81 -0.78 26.73
CA LEU A 197 -5.94 0.06 25.92
C LEU A 197 -6.41 1.52 25.90
N SER A 198 -7.43 1.89 26.69
CA SER A 198 -8.02 3.23 26.73
C SER A 198 -8.49 3.69 25.36
N VAL A 199 -9.24 2.84 24.68
CA VAL A 199 -9.87 3.15 23.40
C VAL A 199 -11.14 3.94 23.65
N ASP A 200 -11.26 5.10 23.01
CA ASP A 200 -12.40 5.98 23.09
C ASP A 200 -13.46 5.67 22.03
N TYR A 201 -13.00 5.27 20.83
CA TYR A 201 -13.85 5.05 19.66
C TYR A 201 -13.63 3.68 19.03
N LEU A 202 -14.75 3.05 18.64
CA LEU A 202 -14.79 1.83 17.87
C LEU A 202 -15.55 2.07 16.56
N VAL A 203 -14.94 1.75 15.44
CA VAL A 203 -15.62 1.75 14.13
C VAL A 203 -15.81 0.31 13.69
N TYR A 204 -17.04 -0.05 13.35
CA TYR A 204 -17.35 -1.42 12.96
C TYR A 204 -18.30 -1.49 11.77
N VAL A 205 -18.18 -2.57 10.96
CA VAL A 205 -19.11 -2.84 9.86
C VAL A 205 -20.45 -3.25 10.46
N TYR A 206 -21.52 -2.60 9.99
CA TYR A 206 -22.86 -2.82 10.50
C TYR A 206 -23.38 -4.22 10.19
N THR A 207 -23.84 -4.90 11.23
CA THR A 207 -24.79 -6.01 11.20
C THR A 207 -25.70 -5.86 12.40
N GLU A 208 -26.98 -6.21 12.28
CA GLU A 208 -27.95 -6.01 13.37
C GLU A 208 -27.52 -6.72 14.66
N GLU A 209 -27.01 -7.95 14.55
CA GLU A 209 -26.54 -8.73 15.69
C GLU A 209 -25.38 -8.06 16.43
N ARG A 210 -24.36 -7.61 15.67
CA ARG A 210 -23.19 -6.91 16.25
C ARG A 210 -23.57 -5.57 16.84
N TYR A 211 -24.49 -4.88 16.20
CA TYR A 211 -25.00 -3.60 16.66
C TYR A 211 -25.62 -3.72 18.04
N GLN A 212 -26.60 -4.63 18.21
CA GLN A 212 -27.27 -4.85 19.47
C GLN A 212 -26.29 -5.29 20.58
N LYS A 213 -25.35 -6.18 20.23
CA LYS A 213 -24.35 -6.67 21.19
C LYS A 213 -23.40 -5.56 21.64
N LEU A 214 -22.96 -4.66 20.75
CA LEU A 214 -22.09 -3.54 21.12
C LEU A 214 -22.82 -2.55 22.05
N LEU A 215 -24.11 -2.27 21.81
CA LEU A 215 -24.92 -1.45 22.72
C LEU A 215 -25.04 -2.09 24.11
N GLU A 216 -25.30 -3.41 24.20
CA GLU A 216 -25.32 -4.16 25.45
C GLU A 216 -23.99 -4.07 26.21
N LEU A 217 -22.87 -4.06 25.49
CA LEU A 217 -21.53 -3.95 26.04
C LEU A 217 -21.15 -2.50 26.45
N GLY A 218 -22.09 -1.55 26.29
CA GLY A 218 -21.92 -0.15 26.73
C GLY A 218 -21.13 0.71 25.74
N TRP A 219 -21.21 0.39 24.46
CA TRP A 219 -20.81 1.31 23.38
C TRP A 219 -22.03 2.13 22.97
N GLU A 220 -21.84 3.41 22.72
CA GLU A 220 -22.87 4.34 22.25
C GLU A 220 -22.63 4.67 20.78
N GLU A 221 -23.61 4.45 19.91
CA GLU A 221 -23.52 4.88 18.53
C GLU A 221 -23.59 6.40 18.43
N ILE A 222 -22.58 7.03 17.86
CA ILE A 222 -22.55 8.47 17.61
C ILE A 222 -22.86 8.83 16.15
N ALA A 223 -22.60 7.92 15.21
CA ALA A 223 -22.93 8.13 13.81
C ALA A 223 -22.96 6.85 12.98
N ALA A 224 -23.72 6.94 11.87
CA ALA A 224 -23.77 5.94 10.80
C ALA A 224 -23.18 6.54 9.52
N VAL A 225 -22.21 5.86 8.90
CA VAL A 225 -21.57 6.29 7.65
C VAL A 225 -21.50 5.10 6.69
N GLY A 226 -22.36 5.08 5.69
CA GLY A 226 -22.48 3.94 4.78
C GLY A 226 -22.72 2.64 5.56
N ASN A 227 -21.85 1.65 5.37
CA ASN A 227 -21.90 0.39 6.07
C ASN A 227 -21.20 0.41 7.43
N TYR A 228 -20.61 1.52 7.84
CA TYR A 228 -19.90 1.64 9.11
C TYR A 228 -20.76 2.31 10.17
N ARG A 229 -20.53 1.91 11.43
CA ARG A 229 -21.04 2.58 12.61
C ARG A 229 -19.88 3.05 13.45
N VAL A 230 -19.97 4.26 13.93
CA VAL A 230 -19.00 4.88 14.83
C VAL A 230 -19.58 4.85 16.23
N TYR A 231 -18.85 4.21 17.12
CA TYR A 231 -19.24 4.08 18.52
C TYR A 231 -18.24 4.82 19.41
N ARG A 232 -18.76 5.38 20.49
CA ARG A 232 -17.99 5.93 21.61
C ARG A 232 -18.15 5.02 22.83
N ASP A 233 -17.10 4.84 23.65
CA ASP A 233 -17.26 4.17 24.95
C ASP A 233 -18.04 5.09 25.89
N ALA A 234 -19.23 4.65 26.33
CA ALA A 234 -20.09 5.41 27.25
C ALA A 234 -19.43 5.76 28.59
N ARG A 235 -18.24 5.21 28.89
CA ARG A 235 -17.48 5.48 30.12
C ARG A 235 -16.47 6.62 29.98
N THR A 236 -16.21 7.08 28.77
CA THR A 236 -15.25 8.17 28.49
C THR A 236 -15.93 9.54 28.32
N GLY A 237 -17.26 9.61 28.45
CA GLY A 237 -18.07 10.82 28.38
C GLY A 237 -18.23 11.51 29.73
#